data_0068c1634fd253cc04727c5b7d03534f
#
_entry.id   0068c1634fd253cc04727c5b7d03534f
#
_cell.length_a   1.000
_cell.length_b   1.000
_cell.length_c   1.000
_cell.angle_alpha   90.00
_cell.angle_beta   90.00
_cell.angle_gamma   90.00
#
_symmetry.space_group_name_H-M   'P 1'
#
loop_
_entity.id
_entity.type
_entity.pdbx_description
1 polymer ?
#
loop_
_entity_poly.entity_id
_entity_poly.type
_entity_poly.pdbx_seq_one_letter_code
_entity_poly.pdbx_strand_id
1 'polypeptide(L)'
;MNLSTDPGGVRGIPPRAIHERQLDDNMLLLQRAASASHQRGQLLEAVRVTAAIALAAAGVLITLIGHGRTAVSIIGFFWFVVSAFLLKGLAGNTARQGALLQEMFDIALFHLPWRATVAGDPIPEPDVRRLARKLPQGGAKDKRITDGWYDPTNDVHHPYDIFIAQEQNLAWDARLRRRYSHLIAATAMLWAAVGLVAGLVVADVTLGDTLLSFFVPSLAAYQIAYEIWSGQRKVAEERDRLTKVVNTELHNGRPGPVPDNEWHRLRNIARDVQDGVLRTRLDTTRVPEWFYKRFRDDDERDFGDTAEGHRVRLAQNTPPPT
;
A
#
# COMPACT_ATOMS: atom_id res chain seq x y z
N MET A 1 -11.24 -13.61 18.19
CA MET A 1 -9.85 -13.69 17.74
C MET A 1 -8.98 -13.05 18.80
N ASN A 2 -8.10 -13.82 19.45
CA ASN A 2 -7.31 -13.32 20.57
C ASN A 2 -6.02 -12.69 20.02
N LEU A 3 -6.00 -11.36 19.82
CA LEU A 3 -4.84 -10.59 19.36
C LEU A 3 -3.90 -10.21 20.51
N SER A 4 -4.21 -10.60 21.73
CA SER A 4 -3.71 -9.85 22.88
C SER A 4 -2.56 -10.47 23.63
N THR A 5 -2.13 -11.69 23.40
CA THR A 5 -1.14 -12.22 24.33
C THR A 5 -0.29 -13.32 23.72
N ASP A 6 0.90 -12.95 23.37
CA ASP A 6 2.00 -13.87 23.58
C ASP A 6 2.92 -13.31 24.67
N PRO A 7 2.73 -13.62 25.94
CA PRO A 7 3.63 -13.23 27.01
C PRO A 7 4.98 -13.96 26.93
N GLY A 8 5.07 -15.03 26.15
CA GLY A 8 6.29 -15.83 26.04
C GLY A 8 7.02 -15.77 24.71
N GLY A 9 6.35 -15.36 23.62
CA GLY A 9 6.87 -15.35 22.24
C GLY A 9 7.40 -16.71 21.77
N VAL A 10 7.27 -16.98 20.47
CA VAL A 10 7.88 -18.18 19.88
C VAL A 10 9.40 -18.07 20.00
N ARG A 11 10.04 -19.08 20.60
CA ARG A 11 11.49 -19.18 20.70
C ARG A 11 12.00 -20.29 19.80
N GLY A 12 13.15 -20.05 19.16
CA GLY A 12 13.69 -21.02 18.22
C GLY A 12 13.01 -20.99 16.85
N ILE A 13 13.03 -22.12 16.16
CA ILE A 13 12.36 -22.28 14.87
C ILE A 13 10.88 -22.52 15.14
N PRO A 14 9.96 -21.72 14.55
CA PRO A 14 8.53 -21.94 14.73
C PRO A 14 8.11 -23.33 14.18
N PRO A 15 7.22 -24.06 14.88
CA PRO A 15 6.78 -25.39 14.43
C PRO A 15 6.02 -25.36 13.10
N ARG A 16 5.45 -24.21 12.74
CA ARG A 16 4.87 -23.91 11.44
C ARG A 16 5.39 -22.55 10.97
N ALA A 17 5.93 -22.53 9.77
CA ALA A 17 6.50 -21.32 9.18
C ALA A 17 5.42 -20.26 8.81
N ILE A 18 5.84 -19.01 8.59
CA ILE A 18 4.95 -17.90 8.23
C ILE A 18 4.11 -18.24 6.99
N HIS A 19 4.73 -18.79 5.94
CA HIS A 19 4.05 -19.15 4.69
C HIS A 19 2.99 -20.24 4.85
N GLU A 20 3.09 -21.10 5.86
CA GLU A 20 2.06 -22.10 6.17
C GLU A 20 0.92 -21.48 6.97
N ARG A 21 1.25 -20.68 8.00
CA ARG A 21 0.27 -20.07 8.91
C ARG A 21 -0.61 -19.03 8.21
N GLN A 22 -0.09 -18.35 7.17
CA GLN A 22 -0.88 -17.38 6.41
C GLN A 22 -2.11 -17.99 5.71
N LEU A 23 -2.14 -19.32 5.54
CA LEU A 23 -3.23 -20.03 4.89
C LEU A 23 -4.29 -20.56 5.89
N ASP A 24 -4.13 -20.31 7.18
CA ASP A 24 -5.13 -20.65 8.17
C ASP A 24 -6.44 -19.88 7.94
N ASP A 25 -7.59 -20.50 8.22
CA ASP A 25 -8.92 -19.94 7.93
C ASP A 25 -9.13 -18.52 8.49
N ASN A 26 -8.64 -18.26 9.71
CA ASN A 26 -8.71 -16.95 10.33
C ASN A 26 -7.82 -15.92 9.65
N MET A 27 -6.67 -16.32 9.10
CA MET A 27 -5.77 -15.47 8.33
C MET A 27 -6.36 -15.16 6.96
N LEU A 28 -6.89 -16.16 6.27
CA LEU A 28 -7.61 -15.98 5.02
C LEU A 28 -8.83 -15.06 5.18
N LEU A 29 -9.56 -15.18 6.30
CA LEU A 29 -10.69 -14.31 6.62
C LEU A 29 -10.25 -12.84 6.74
N LEU A 30 -9.15 -12.56 7.44
CA LEU A 30 -8.60 -11.21 7.57
C LEU A 30 -8.13 -10.64 6.22
N GLN A 31 -7.44 -11.44 5.42
CA GLN A 31 -6.98 -11.02 4.10
C GLN A 31 -8.14 -10.72 3.14
N ARG A 32 -9.20 -11.55 3.15
CA ARG A 32 -10.42 -11.29 2.38
C ARG A 32 -11.09 -9.98 2.79
N ALA A 33 -11.24 -9.74 4.10
CA ALA A 33 -11.82 -8.52 4.63
C ALA A 33 -10.98 -7.27 4.26
N ALA A 34 -9.66 -7.36 4.41
CA ALA A 34 -8.74 -6.30 4.01
C ALA A 34 -8.83 -6.00 2.50
N SER A 35 -8.83 -7.05 1.68
CA SER A 35 -8.93 -6.95 0.22
C SER A 35 -10.23 -6.28 -0.22
N ALA A 36 -11.36 -6.66 0.37
CA ALA A 36 -12.67 -6.05 0.09
C ALA A 36 -12.69 -4.55 0.47
N SER A 37 -12.13 -4.20 1.62
CA SER A 37 -12.04 -2.80 2.07
C SER A 37 -11.17 -1.96 1.15
N HIS A 38 -10.00 -2.47 0.76
CA HIS A 38 -9.12 -1.78 -0.19
C HIS A 38 -9.73 -1.60 -1.57
N GLN A 39 -10.46 -2.61 -2.10
CA GLN A 39 -11.16 -2.47 -3.38
C GLN A 39 -12.17 -1.34 -3.35
N ARG A 40 -12.95 -1.22 -2.28
CA ARG A 40 -13.92 -0.14 -2.13
C ARG A 40 -13.23 1.22 -2.06
N GLY A 41 -12.13 1.34 -1.31
CA GLY A 41 -11.34 2.57 -1.24
C GLY A 41 -10.76 2.97 -2.59
N GLN A 42 -10.21 2.02 -3.33
CA GLN A 42 -9.68 2.24 -4.69
C GLN A 42 -10.78 2.65 -5.68
N LEU A 43 -11.99 2.07 -5.59
CA LEU A 43 -13.11 2.47 -6.43
C LEU A 43 -13.54 3.91 -6.17
N LEU A 44 -13.68 4.31 -4.91
CA LEU A 44 -14.01 5.69 -4.53
C LEU A 44 -12.96 6.69 -5.03
N GLU A 45 -11.68 6.33 -4.90
CA GLU A 45 -10.59 7.16 -5.41
C GLU A 45 -10.58 7.22 -6.93
N ALA A 46 -10.81 6.10 -7.62
CA ALA A 46 -10.92 6.07 -9.08
C ALA A 46 -12.07 6.95 -9.60
N VAL A 47 -13.25 6.93 -8.95
CA VAL A 47 -14.36 7.82 -9.27
C VAL A 47 -13.96 9.28 -9.10
N ARG A 48 -13.28 9.61 -7.99
CA ARG A 48 -12.80 10.97 -7.69
C ARG A 48 -11.86 11.48 -8.77
N VAL A 49 -10.86 10.68 -9.12
CA VAL A 49 -9.82 11.03 -10.12
C VAL A 49 -10.42 11.13 -11.52
N THR A 50 -11.21 10.12 -11.93
CA THR A 50 -11.79 10.07 -13.28
C THR A 50 -12.74 11.24 -13.54
N ALA A 51 -13.60 11.56 -12.57
CA ALA A 51 -14.51 12.69 -12.73
C ALA A 51 -13.78 14.03 -12.72
N ALA A 52 -12.70 14.20 -11.93
CA ALA A 52 -11.88 15.42 -11.98
C ALA A 52 -11.20 15.59 -13.34
N ILE A 53 -10.68 14.52 -13.93
CA ILE A 53 -10.08 14.54 -15.27
C ILE A 53 -11.14 14.86 -16.32
N ALA A 54 -12.30 14.22 -16.26
CA ALA A 54 -13.41 14.46 -17.20
C ALA A 54 -13.89 15.92 -17.16
N LEU A 55 -14.02 16.49 -15.97
CA LEU A 55 -14.39 17.90 -15.80
C LEU A 55 -13.30 18.86 -16.29
N ALA A 56 -12.02 18.55 -16.05
CA ALA A 56 -10.91 19.35 -16.59
C ALA A 56 -10.93 19.33 -18.13
N ALA A 57 -11.11 18.16 -18.74
CA ALA A 57 -11.21 18.02 -20.20
C ALA A 57 -12.44 18.75 -20.75
N ALA A 58 -13.59 18.62 -20.10
CA ALA A 58 -14.81 19.33 -20.49
C ALA A 58 -14.65 20.85 -20.37
N GLY A 59 -13.96 21.33 -19.32
CA GLY A 59 -13.64 22.76 -19.13
C GLY A 59 -12.82 23.33 -20.28
N VAL A 60 -11.77 22.60 -20.67
CA VAL A 60 -10.92 22.95 -21.82
C VAL A 60 -11.74 22.99 -23.12
N LEU A 61 -12.51 21.93 -23.39
CA LEU A 61 -13.30 21.82 -24.62
C LEU A 61 -14.34 22.94 -24.74
N ILE A 62 -15.08 23.25 -23.67
CA ILE A 62 -16.08 24.30 -23.63
C ILE A 62 -15.46 25.70 -23.73
N THR A 63 -14.24 25.86 -23.21
CA THR A 63 -13.50 27.13 -23.37
C THR A 63 -13.15 27.36 -24.85
N LEU A 64 -12.77 26.32 -25.58
CA LEU A 64 -12.47 26.38 -27.02
C LEU A 64 -13.75 26.65 -27.88
N ILE A 65 -14.89 26.06 -27.48
CA ILE A 65 -16.17 26.22 -28.20
C ILE A 65 -16.83 27.59 -27.90
N GLY A 66 -16.49 28.21 -26.79
CA GLY A 66 -16.97 29.55 -26.41
C GLY A 66 -18.34 29.59 -25.72
N HIS A 67 -19.03 28.46 -25.56
CA HIS A 67 -20.40 28.38 -24.97
C HIS A 67 -20.40 27.47 -23.74
N GLY A 68 -21.21 27.79 -22.71
CA GLY A 68 -21.42 26.92 -21.55
C GLY A 68 -20.38 27.07 -20.42
N ARG A 69 -19.49 28.04 -20.45
CA ARG A 69 -18.44 28.27 -19.44
C ARG A 69 -18.97 28.31 -18.01
N THR A 70 -20.09 29.05 -17.80
CA THR A 70 -20.71 29.19 -16.48
C THR A 70 -21.23 27.86 -15.94
N ALA A 71 -21.87 27.06 -16.80
CA ALA A 71 -22.42 25.77 -16.38
C ALA A 71 -21.29 24.79 -15.93
N VAL A 72 -20.19 24.69 -16.69
CA VAL A 72 -19.05 23.84 -16.32
C VAL A 72 -18.35 24.33 -15.08
N SER A 73 -18.22 25.64 -14.90
CA SER A 73 -17.65 26.20 -13.65
C SER A 73 -18.50 25.85 -12.43
N ILE A 74 -19.84 25.95 -12.54
CA ILE A 74 -20.75 25.56 -11.46
C ILE A 74 -20.66 24.09 -11.16
N ILE A 75 -20.72 23.21 -12.17
CA ILE A 75 -20.58 21.75 -12.00
C ILE A 75 -19.22 21.41 -11.40
N GLY A 76 -18.15 22.02 -11.89
CA GLY A 76 -16.79 21.85 -11.37
C GLY A 76 -16.66 22.25 -9.90
N PHE A 77 -17.28 23.35 -9.48
CA PHE A 77 -17.31 23.78 -8.09
C PHE A 77 -18.05 22.78 -7.19
N PHE A 78 -19.25 22.35 -7.58
CA PHE A 78 -19.99 21.33 -6.82
C PHE A 78 -19.23 20.01 -6.75
N TRP A 79 -18.61 19.57 -7.85
CA TRP A 79 -17.77 18.40 -7.86
C TRP A 79 -16.57 18.53 -6.93
N PHE A 80 -15.90 19.67 -6.93
CA PHE A 80 -14.79 19.95 -6.01
C PHE A 80 -15.23 19.79 -4.55
N VAL A 81 -16.36 20.38 -4.17
CA VAL A 81 -16.90 20.25 -2.80
C VAL A 81 -17.22 18.79 -2.47
N VAL A 82 -17.95 18.08 -3.31
CA VAL A 82 -18.28 16.65 -3.08
C VAL A 82 -17.04 15.80 -3.03
N SER A 83 -16.08 16.02 -3.93
CA SER A 83 -14.82 15.28 -4.00
C SER A 83 -13.95 15.52 -2.76
N ALA A 84 -13.76 16.78 -2.37
CA ALA A 84 -12.87 17.16 -1.28
C ALA A 84 -13.40 16.77 0.12
N PHE A 85 -14.69 16.92 0.34
CA PHE A 85 -15.27 16.74 1.68
C PHE A 85 -15.94 15.37 1.88
N LEU A 86 -16.62 14.84 0.87
CA LEU A 86 -17.37 13.58 1.01
C LEU A 86 -16.55 12.37 0.53
N LEU A 87 -16.13 12.37 -0.74
CA LEU A 87 -15.50 11.18 -1.35
C LEU A 87 -14.12 10.92 -0.75
N LYS A 88 -13.32 11.96 -0.50
CA LYS A 88 -12.00 11.82 0.15
C LYS A 88 -12.13 11.21 1.56
N GLY A 89 -13.11 11.66 2.34
CA GLY A 89 -13.38 11.11 3.67
C GLY A 89 -13.81 9.64 3.63
N LEU A 90 -14.74 9.30 2.73
CA LEU A 90 -15.20 7.92 2.56
C LEU A 90 -14.09 6.98 2.06
N ALA A 91 -13.28 7.43 1.10
CA ALA A 91 -12.13 6.68 0.61
C ALA A 91 -11.10 6.47 1.72
N GLY A 92 -10.77 7.51 2.50
CA GLY A 92 -9.85 7.45 3.64
C GLY A 92 -10.33 6.48 4.72
N ASN A 93 -11.60 6.52 5.10
CA ASN A 93 -12.17 5.60 6.09
C ASN A 93 -12.09 4.14 5.64
N THR A 94 -12.39 3.86 4.37
CA THR A 94 -12.28 2.49 3.84
C THR A 94 -10.83 2.03 3.71
N ALA A 95 -9.92 2.92 3.33
CA ALA A 95 -8.48 2.63 3.29
C ALA A 95 -7.93 2.34 4.70
N ARG A 96 -8.30 3.17 5.70
CA ARG A 96 -7.97 2.93 7.11
C ARG A 96 -8.47 1.57 7.60
N GLN A 97 -9.73 1.21 7.30
CA GLN A 97 -10.29 -0.09 7.66
C GLN A 97 -9.48 -1.23 7.03
N GLY A 98 -9.10 -1.12 5.76
CA GLY A 98 -8.25 -2.10 5.08
C GLY A 98 -6.85 -2.21 5.71
N ALA A 99 -6.25 -1.08 6.09
CA ALA A 99 -4.94 -1.03 6.75
C ALA A 99 -4.96 -1.70 8.14
N LEU A 100 -6.02 -1.47 8.94
CA LEU A 100 -6.18 -2.11 10.24
C LEU A 100 -6.38 -3.62 10.12
N LEU A 101 -7.15 -4.09 9.14
CA LEU A 101 -7.34 -5.52 8.88
C LEU A 101 -6.03 -6.20 8.47
N GLN A 102 -5.19 -5.51 7.69
CA GLN A 102 -3.85 -6.02 7.38
C GLN A 102 -2.94 -6.03 8.59
N GLU A 103 -3.03 -5.02 9.46
CA GLU A 103 -2.28 -5.01 10.72
C GLU A 103 -2.70 -6.17 11.62
N MET A 104 -4.00 -6.45 11.75
CA MET A 104 -4.50 -7.61 12.49
C MET A 104 -3.96 -8.93 11.92
N PHE A 105 -3.88 -9.04 10.59
CA PHE A 105 -3.30 -10.19 9.91
C PHE A 105 -1.79 -10.32 10.20
N ASP A 106 -1.00 -9.27 9.97
CA ASP A 106 0.46 -9.31 10.14
C ASP A 106 0.83 -9.60 11.59
N ILE A 107 0.17 -8.95 12.55
CA ILE A 107 0.45 -9.15 13.98
C ILE A 107 0.12 -10.57 14.44
N ALA A 108 -1.02 -11.11 14.01
CA ALA A 108 -1.38 -12.48 14.35
C ALA A 108 -0.41 -13.48 13.69
N LEU A 109 0.02 -13.22 12.46
CA LEU A 109 0.96 -14.04 11.72
C LEU A 109 2.37 -14.01 12.31
N PHE A 110 2.83 -12.83 12.75
CA PHE A 110 4.18 -12.61 13.30
C PHE A 110 4.27 -12.82 14.81
N HIS A 111 3.16 -13.13 15.48
CA HIS A 111 3.09 -13.23 16.95
C HIS A 111 3.59 -11.96 17.65
N LEU A 112 3.28 -10.79 17.09
CA LEU A 112 3.61 -9.49 17.68
C LEU A 112 2.45 -8.96 18.54
N PRO A 113 2.72 -8.18 19.59
CA PRO A 113 1.66 -7.61 20.42
C PRO A 113 0.89 -6.50 19.68
N TRP A 114 -0.43 -6.44 19.88
CA TRP A 114 -1.23 -5.31 19.41
C TRP A 114 -0.85 -4.03 20.16
N ARG A 115 -0.64 -2.93 19.43
CA ARG A 115 -0.38 -1.60 20.04
C ARG A 115 -1.55 -0.66 19.78
N ALA A 116 -2.47 -0.58 20.74
CA ALA A 116 -3.64 0.29 20.65
C ALA A 116 -3.26 1.78 20.53
N THR A 117 -2.12 2.19 21.08
CA THR A 117 -1.60 3.56 20.96
C THR A 117 -1.28 3.99 19.54
N VAL A 118 -1.04 3.04 18.63
CA VAL A 118 -0.75 3.30 17.21
C VAL A 118 -1.94 2.95 16.32
N ALA A 119 -2.53 1.79 16.52
CA ALA A 119 -3.60 1.24 15.68
C ALA A 119 -5.01 1.64 16.14
N GLY A 120 -5.19 1.98 17.43
CA GLY A 120 -6.49 2.06 18.06
C GLY A 120 -7.05 0.67 18.38
N ASP A 121 -8.38 0.56 18.49
CA ASP A 121 -9.03 -0.73 18.74
C ASP A 121 -9.03 -1.61 17.49
N PRO A 122 -8.87 -2.93 17.65
CA PRO A 122 -8.99 -3.88 16.55
C PRO A 122 -10.43 -3.94 16.03
N ILE A 123 -10.59 -4.28 14.76
CA ILE A 123 -11.91 -4.42 14.14
C ILE A 123 -12.62 -5.64 14.74
N PRO A 124 -13.85 -5.48 15.23
CA PRO A 124 -14.62 -6.58 15.82
C PRO A 124 -14.84 -7.74 14.83
N GLU A 125 -14.76 -8.97 15.33
CA GLU A 125 -14.86 -10.17 14.50
C GLU A 125 -16.15 -10.24 13.65
N PRO A 126 -17.35 -9.83 14.11
CA PRO A 126 -18.53 -9.79 13.25
C PRO A 126 -18.37 -8.88 12.04
N ASP A 127 -17.66 -7.76 12.21
CA ASP A 127 -17.37 -6.83 11.10
C ASP A 127 -16.34 -7.40 10.12
N VAL A 128 -15.30 -8.09 10.63
CA VAL A 128 -14.34 -8.82 9.79
C VAL A 128 -15.07 -9.82 8.91
N ARG A 129 -15.95 -10.66 9.49
CA ARG A 129 -16.75 -11.64 8.73
C ARG A 129 -17.67 -10.99 7.71
N ARG A 130 -18.32 -9.87 8.08
CA ARG A 130 -19.17 -9.09 7.17
C ARG A 130 -18.40 -8.54 5.98
N LEU A 131 -17.19 -8.02 6.21
CA LEU A 131 -16.33 -7.47 5.16
C LEU A 131 -15.76 -8.57 4.25
N ALA A 132 -15.32 -9.69 4.81
CA ALA A 132 -14.79 -10.81 4.06
C ALA A 132 -15.81 -11.37 3.05
N ARG A 133 -17.10 -11.44 3.43
CA ARG A 133 -18.19 -11.89 2.54
C ARG A 133 -18.39 -11.00 1.30
N LYS A 134 -17.84 -9.77 1.28
CA LYS A 134 -17.91 -8.89 0.11
C LYS A 134 -16.91 -9.25 -0.99
N LEU A 135 -15.92 -10.08 -0.69
CA LEU A 135 -14.99 -10.60 -1.67
C LEU A 135 -15.55 -11.91 -2.24
N PRO A 136 -15.81 -12.03 -3.57
CA PRO A 136 -16.27 -13.27 -4.17
C PRO A 136 -15.23 -14.38 -3.99
N GLN A 137 -15.65 -15.50 -3.39
CA GLN A 137 -14.81 -16.70 -3.25
C GLN A 137 -14.57 -17.35 -4.61
N GLY A 138 -13.39 -17.93 -4.81
CA GLY A 138 -12.97 -18.55 -6.06
C GLY A 138 -12.63 -17.56 -7.19
N GLY A 139 -12.81 -16.26 -6.99
CA GLY A 139 -12.40 -15.24 -7.94
C GLY A 139 -10.88 -15.06 -8.00
N ALA A 140 -10.35 -14.35 -9.01
CA ALA A 140 -8.92 -14.14 -9.21
C ALA A 140 -8.20 -13.51 -8.02
N LYS A 141 -8.89 -12.68 -7.22
CA LYS A 141 -8.32 -12.09 -6.00
C LYS A 141 -8.32 -13.06 -4.82
N ASP A 142 -9.36 -13.88 -4.70
CA ASP A 142 -9.44 -14.91 -3.68
C ASP A 142 -8.36 -16.00 -3.90
N LYS A 143 -8.17 -16.41 -5.16
CA LYS A 143 -7.08 -17.33 -5.52
C LYS A 143 -5.72 -16.81 -5.09
N ARG A 144 -5.41 -15.53 -5.34
CA ARG A 144 -4.15 -14.91 -4.88
C ARG A 144 -3.97 -14.90 -3.37
N ILE A 145 -5.06 -14.78 -2.61
CA ILE A 145 -5.02 -14.87 -1.15
C ILE A 145 -4.72 -16.31 -0.72
N THR A 146 -5.31 -17.30 -1.40
CA THR A 146 -5.09 -18.72 -1.11
C THR A 146 -3.75 -19.26 -1.64
N ASP A 147 -3.15 -18.62 -2.64
CA ASP A 147 -1.79 -18.95 -3.11
C ASP A 147 -0.71 -18.53 -2.09
N GLY A 148 -1.04 -17.62 -1.17
CA GLY A 148 -0.13 -17.08 -0.17
C GLY A 148 0.60 -15.82 -0.63
N TRP A 149 1.13 -15.08 0.34
CA TRP A 149 1.83 -13.81 0.12
C TRP A 149 3.31 -13.86 0.48
N TYR A 150 3.64 -14.58 1.58
CA TYR A 150 4.98 -14.65 2.10
C TYR A 150 5.69 -15.92 1.63
N ASP A 151 6.96 -15.75 1.27
CA ASP A 151 7.84 -16.85 0.87
C ASP A 151 8.20 -17.78 2.05
N PRO A 152 8.67 -19.01 1.76
CA PRO A 152 9.07 -19.95 2.80
C PRO A 152 10.19 -19.39 3.70
N THR A 153 9.97 -19.44 5.01
CA THR A 153 10.97 -19.09 6.04
C THR A 153 11.30 -20.28 6.94
N ASN A 154 11.20 -21.50 6.39
CA ASN A 154 11.55 -22.71 7.08
C ASN A 154 13.00 -22.64 7.55
N ASP A 155 13.28 -23.27 8.68
CA ASP A 155 14.63 -23.39 9.26
C ASP A 155 15.25 -22.06 9.75
N VAL A 156 14.51 -20.97 9.73
CA VAL A 156 14.94 -19.67 10.26
C VAL A 156 14.44 -19.47 11.68
N HIS A 157 15.35 -19.14 12.58
CA HIS A 157 15.03 -18.85 13.97
C HIS A 157 14.23 -17.54 14.11
N HIS A 158 13.15 -17.60 14.89
CA HIS A 158 12.40 -16.41 15.28
C HIS A 158 13.27 -15.48 16.15
N PRO A 159 13.28 -14.13 15.92
CA PRO A 159 12.38 -13.37 15.06
C PRO A 159 12.96 -13.00 13.67
N TYR A 160 14.00 -13.66 13.18
CA TYR A 160 14.56 -13.37 11.85
C TYR A 160 13.58 -13.72 10.70
N ASP A 161 12.73 -14.73 10.90
CA ASP A 161 11.61 -15.04 9.98
C ASP A 161 10.66 -13.85 9.77
N ILE A 162 10.40 -13.05 10.82
CA ILE A 162 9.61 -11.82 10.72
C ILE A 162 10.34 -10.79 9.83
N PHE A 163 11.65 -10.59 10.07
CA PHE A 163 12.40 -9.60 9.29
C PHE A 163 12.44 -9.93 7.81
N ILE A 164 12.57 -11.21 7.42
CA ILE A 164 12.48 -11.64 6.02
C ILE A 164 11.12 -11.27 5.43
N ALA A 165 10.03 -11.57 6.14
CA ALA A 165 8.69 -11.23 5.69
C ALA A 165 8.44 -9.72 5.63
N GLN A 166 8.97 -8.96 6.59
CA GLN A 166 8.88 -7.49 6.59
C GLN A 166 9.68 -6.86 5.45
N GLU A 167 10.90 -7.36 5.18
CA GLU A 167 11.74 -6.91 4.07
C GLU A 167 11.03 -7.08 2.74
N GLN A 168 10.48 -8.26 2.48
CA GLN A 168 9.71 -8.55 1.27
C GLN A 168 8.55 -7.56 1.08
N ASN A 169 7.79 -7.29 2.13
CA ASN A 169 6.65 -6.37 2.09
C ASN A 169 7.09 -4.91 1.84
N LEU A 170 8.15 -4.46 2.53
CA LEU A 170 8.62 -3.08 2.50
C LEU A 170 9.26 -2.73 1.16
N ALA A 171 10.21 -3.55 0.70
CA ALA A 171 11.04 -3.26 -0.47
C ALA A 171 10.19 -3.27 -1.76
N TRP A 172 9.28 -4.24 -1.88
CA TRP A 172 8.37 -4.31 -3.01
C TRP A 172 7.48 -3.08 -3.11
N ASP A 173 6.77 -2.74 -2.03
CA ASP A 173 5.82 -1.62 -2.05
C ASP A 173 6.54 -0.27 -2.24
N ALA A 174 7.75 -0.09 -1.70
CA ALA A 174 8.55 1.12 -1.91
C ALA A 174 8.89 1.32 -3.40
N ARG A 175 9.37 0.26 -4.08
CA ARG A 175 9.70 0.28 -5.50
C ARG A 175 8.48 0.61 -6.36
N LEU A 176 7.36 -0.06 -6.11
CA LEU A 176 6.11 0.13 -6.84
C LEU A 176 5.57 1.56 -6.71
N ARG A 177 5.58 2.11 -5.49
CA ARG A 177 5.12 3.48 -5.20
C ARG A 177 5.98 4.54 -5.86
N ARG A 178 7.29 4.33 -5.89
CA ARG A 178 8.23 5.24 -6.57
C ARG A 178 7.97 5.27 -8.07
N ARG A 179 7.80 4.10 -8.71
CA ARG A 179 7.44 4.02 -10.14
C ARG A 179 6.10 4.72 -10.42
N TYR A 180 5.10 4.50 -9.56
CA TYR A 180 3.78 5.11 -9.71
C TYR A 180 3.83 6.63 -9.52
N SER A 181 4.58 7.13 -8.55
CA SER A 181 4.75 8.59 -8.36
C SER A 181 5.41 9.24 -9.58
N HIS A 182 6.42 8.61 -10.19
CA HIS A 182 7.04 9.12 -11.42
C HIS A 182 6.05 9.15 -12.59
N LEU A 183 5.20 8.13 -12.73
CA LEU A 183 4.14 8.12 -13.77
C LEU A 183 3.17 9.29 -13.58
N ILE A 184 2.71 9.53 -12.36
CA ILE A 184 1.79 10.65 -12.07
C ILE A 184 2.44 12.01 -12.38
N ALA A 185 3.70 12.21 -11.96
CA ALA A 185 4.44 13.45 -12.27
C ALA A 185 4.63 13.64 -13.79
N ALA A 186 5.04 12.57 -14.50
CA ALA A 186 5.22 12.62 -15.94
C ALA A 186 3.90 12.92 -16.68
N THR A 187 2.79 12.32 -16.24
CA THR A 187 1.46 12.58 -16.82
C THR A 187 1.02 14.05 -16.58
N ALA A 188 1.24 14.58 -15.38
CA ALA A 188 0.92 15.98 -15.08
C ALA A 188 1.78 16.96 -15.89
N MET A 189 3.07 16.69 -16.05
CA MET A 189 3.97 17.50 -16.89
C MET A 189 3.58 17.44 -18.37
N LEU A 190 3.25 16.23 -18.87
CA LEU A 190 2.79 16.06 -20.24
C LEU A 190 1.50 16.84 -20.52
N TRP A 191 0.54 16.79 -19.57
CA TRP A 191 -0.70 17.55 -19.68
C TRP A 191 -0.44 19.06 -19.70
N ALA A 192 0.49 19.57 -18.89
CA ALA A 192 0.90 20.96 -18.91
C ALA A 192 1.54 21.37 -20.27
N ALA A 193 2.44 20.52 -20.80
CA ALA A 193 3.07 20.76 -22.09
C ALA A 193 2.04 20.78 -23.23
N VAL A 194 1.08 19.85 -23.23
CA VAL A 194 -0.03 19.83 -24.20
C VAL A 194 -0.83 21.13 -24.14
N GLY A 195 -1.15 21.62 -22.94
CA GLY A 195 -1.87 22.88 -22.76
C GLY A 195 -1.12 24.09 -23.33
N LEU A 196 0.18 24.20 -23.06
CA LEU A 196 1.02 25.27 -23.60
C LEU A 196 1.10 25.21 -25.12
N VAL A 197 1.37 24.03 -25.69
CA VAL A 197 1.46 23.88 -27.15
C VAL A 197 0.10 24.18 -27.80
N ALA A 198 -0.99 23.64 -27.27
CA ALA A 198 -2.32 23.88 -27.81
C ALA A 198 -2.73 25.36 -27.76
N GLY A 199 -2.41 26.06 -26.67
CA GLY A 199 -2.73 27.47 -26.53
C GLY A 199 -1.85 28.36 -27.38
N LEU A 200 -0.52 28.31 -27.20
CA LEU A 200 0.41 29.26 -27.78
C LEU A 200 0.74 28.98 -29.25
N VAL A 201 0.73 27.70 -29.68
CA VAL A 201 1.17 27.31 -31.03
C VAL A 201 -0.03 27.04 -31.96
N VAL A 202 -1.05 26.30 -31.47
CA VAL A 202 -2.18 25.88 -32.31
C VAL A 202 -3.29 26.93 -32.35
N ALA A 203 -3.67 27.45 -31.17
CA ALA A 203 -4.76 28.44 -31.06
C ALA A 203 -4.27 29.88 -31.24
N ASP A 204 -2.95 30.11 -31.23
CA ASP A 204 -2.33 31.45 -31.37
C ASP A 204 -2.93 32.47 -30.38
N VAL A 205 -3.19 32.03 -29.16
CA VAL A 205 -3.76 32.89 -28.10
C VAL A 205 -2.67 33.35 -27.14
N THR A 206 -2.96 34.39 -26.37
CA THR A 206 -2.00 34.92 -25.39
C THR A 206 -1.73 33.90 -24.25
N LEU A 207 -0.61 34.06 -23.59
CA LEU A 207 -0.29 33.27 -22.37
C LEU A 207 -1.40 33.41 -21.32
N GLY A 208 -1.93 34.65 -21.15
CA GLY A 208 -3.03 34.90 -20.21
C GLY A 208 -4.30 34.12 -20.54
N ASP A 209 -4.68 34.10 -21.83
CA ASP A 209 -5.84 33.32 -22.29
C ASP A 209 -5.60 31.82 -22.13
N THR A 210 -4.39 31.32 -22.42
CA THR A 210 -4.02 29.92 -22.20
C THR A 210 -4.11 29.53 -20.73
N LEU A 211 -3.63 30.38 -19.83
CA LEU A 211 -3.73 30.15 -18.38
C LEU A 211 -5.19 30.07 -17.94
N LEU A 212 -6.05 31.00 -18.36
CA LEU A 212 -7.45 31.03 -17.99
C LEU A 212 -8.26 29.90 -18.60
N SER A 213 -7.98 29.53 -19.86
CA SER A 213 -8.79 28.57 -20.60
C SER A 213 -8.36 27.11 -20.40
N PHE A 214 -7.11 26.85 -20.07
CA PHE A 214 -6.58 25.51 -19.90
C PHE A 214 -6.19 25.20 -18.45
N PHE A 215 -5.33 26.03 -17.86
CA PHE A 215 -4.76 25.72 -16.54
C PHE A 215 -5.74 25.89 -15.39
N VAL A 216 -6.59 26.93 -15.41
CA VAL A 216 -7.60 27.16 -14.36
C VAL A 216 -8.59 26.00 -14.28
N PRO A 217 -9.21 25.52 -15.37
CA PRO A 217 -10.07 24.32 -15.32
C PRO A 217 -9.33 23.05 -14.89
N SER A 218 -8.02 22.96 -15.14
CA SER A 218 -7.19 21.79 -14.78
C SER A 218 -6.65 21.84 -13.36
N LEU A 219 -6.82 22.91 -12.58
CA LEU A 219 -6.24 23.06 -11.23
C LEU A 219 -6.61 21.91 -10.30
N ALA A 220 -7.87 21.47 -10.30
CA ALA A 220 -8.30 20.34 -9.47
C ALA A 220 -7.58 19.04 -9.83
N ALA A 221 -7.35 18.78 -11.12
CA ALA A 221 -6.61 17.62 -11.58
C ALA A 221 -5.13 17.70 -11.19
N TYR A 222 -4.50 18.87 -11.31
CA TYR A 222 -3.13 19.09 -10.85
C TYR A 222 -2.98 18.92 -9.34
N GLN A 223 -3.94 19.44 -8.56
CA GLN A 223 -3.95 19.25 -7.11
C GLN A 223 -4.01 17.76 -6.75
N ILE A 224 -4.92 17.01 -7.35
CA ILE A 224 -5.04 15.55 -7.11
C ILE A 224 -3.75 14.84 -7.53
N ALA A 225 -3.17 15.19 -8.69
CA ALA A 225 -1.91 14.60 -9.14
C ALA A 225 -0.78 14.88 -8.16
N TYR A 226 -0.67 16.11 -7.63
CA TYR A 226 0.29 16.47 -6.61
C TYR A 226 0.08 15.71 -5.29
N GLU A 227 -1.17 15.59 -4.81
CA GLU A 227 -1.50 14.82 -3.61
C GLU A 227 -1.07 13.35 -3.76
N ILE A 228 -1.37 12.72 -4.90
CA ILE A 228 -0.99 11.33 -5.18
C ILE A 228 0.55 11.22 -5.27
N TRP A 229 1.19 12.05 -6.07
CA TRP A 229 2.64 12.04 -6.26
C TRP A 229 3.39 12.20 -4.94
N SER A 230 3.07 13.25 -4.18
CA SER A 230 3.75 13.55 -2.90
C SER A 230 3.48 12.49 -1.84
N GLY A 231 2.24 12.02 -1.74
CA GLY A 231 1.87 10.95 -0.80
C GLY A 231 2.57 9.63 -1.10
N GLN A 232 2.57 9.19 -2.36
CA GLN A 232 3.24 7.94 -2.75
C GLN A 232 4.76 8.02 -2.55
N ARG A 233 5.37 9.18 -2.85
CA ARG A 233 6.80 9.40 -2.66
C ARG A 233 7.19 9.37 -1.18
N LYS A 234 6.45 10.09 -0.33
CA LYS A 234 6.68 10.10 1.13
C LYS A 234 6.61 8.69 1.72
N VAL A 235 5.62 7.90 1.32
CA VAL A 235 5.49 6.52 1.78
C VAL A 235 6.63 5.65 1.25
N ALA A 236 7.05 5.81 0.00
CA ALA A 236 8.19 5.06 -0.54
C ALA A 236 9.49 5.37 0.23
N GLU A 237 9.76 6.64 0.54
CA GLU A 237 10.92 7.08 1.32
C GLU A 237 10.91 6.49 2.76
N GLU A 238 9.75 6.49 3.42
CA GLU A 238 9.63 5.89 4.76
C GLU A 238 9.80 4.36 4.72
N ARG A 239 9.27 3.69 3.72
CA ARG A 239 9.46 2.24 3.54
C ARG A 239 10.92 1.89 3.26
N ASP A 240 11.63 2.69 2.45
CA ASP A 240 13.06 2.52 2.24
C ASP A 240 13.86 2.67 3.56
N ARG A 241 13.46 3.63 4.40
CA ARG A 241 14.05 3.81 5.73
C ARG A 241 13.86 2.57 6.61
N LEU A 242 12.63 2.04 6.64
CA LEU A 242 12.32 0.82 7.40
C LEU A 242 13.05 -0.40 6.82
N THR A 243 13.13 -0.53 5.49
CA THR A 243 13.89 -1.59 4.83
C THR A 243 15.37 -1.57 5.24
N LYS A 244 15.98 -0.39 5.38
CA LYS A 244 17.38 -0.29 5.87
C LYS A 244 17.53 -0.81 7.29
N VAL A 245 16.55 -0.54 8.18
CA VAL A 245 16.57 -1.08 9.55
C VAL A 245 16.50 -2.60 9.52
N VAL A 246 15.54 -3.15 8.77
CA VAL A 246 15.37 -4.61 8.63
C VAL A 246 16.63 -5.26 8.05
N ASN A 247 17.18 -4.70 6.97
CA ASN A 247 18.39 -5.24 6.33
C ASN A 247 19.61 -5.19 7.24
N THR A 248 19.72 -4.17 8.10
CA THR A 248 20.80 -4.12 9.11
C THR A 248 20.69 -5.29 10.07
N GLU A 249 19.50 -5.59 10.58
CA GLU A 249 19.29 -6.71 11.50
C GLU A 249 19.47 -8.08 10.80
N LEU A 250 18.98 -8.20 9.56
CA LEU A 250 19.21 -9.40 8.76
C LEU A 250 20.69 -9.62 8.47
N HIS A 251 21.44 -8.56 8.10
CA HIS A 251 22.86 -8.66 7.80
C HIS A 251 23.71 -9.04 9.02
N ASN A 252 23.38 -8.49 10.19
CA ASN A 252 24.06 -8.79 11.45
C ASN A 252 23.61 -10.13 12.06
N GLY A 253 22.51 -10.69 11.56
CA GLY A 253 21.95 -11.95 12.03
C GLY A 253 22.91 -13.12 11.85
N ARG A 254 22.87 -14.05 12.82
CA ARG A 254 23.69 -15.27 12.83
C ARG A 254 22.79 -16.49 12.80
N PRO A 255 23.21 -17.56 12.14
CA PRO A 255 22.51 -18.84 12.22
C PRO A 255 22.44 -19.37 13.66
N GLY A 256 21.36 -20.09 13.98
CA GLY A 256 21.20 -20.74 15.27
C GLY A 256 20.32 -19.99 16.27
N PRO A 257 20.18 -20.51 17.49
CA PRO A 257 19.32 -19.97 18.52
C PRO A 257 19.72 -18.53 18.91
N VAL A 258 18.72 -17.66 18.99
CA VAL A 258 18.90 -16.25 19.38
C VAL A 258 18.96 -16.15 20.90
N PRO A 259 20.01 -15.56 21.50
CA PRO A 259 20.09 -15.34 22.95
C PRO A 259 18.95 -14.46 23.47
N ASP A 260 18.54 -14.65 24.73
CA ASP A 260 17.37 -14.00 25.31
C ASP A 260 17.37 -12.47 25.23
N ASN A 261 18.50 -11.84 25.56
CA ASN A 261 18.65 -10.40 25.49
C ASN A 261 18.52 -9.89 24.06
N GLU A 262 19.08 -10.61 23.10
CA GLU A 262 19.02 -10.29 21.67
C GLU A 262 17.62 -10.55 21.12
N TRP A 263 16.98 -11.63 21.53
CA TRP A 263 15.62 -11.97 21.13
C TRP A 263 14.61 -10.86 21.47
N HIS A 264 14.67 -10.32 22.70
CA HIS A 264 13.80 -9.22 23.11
C HIS A 264 14.09 -7.95 22.32
N ARG A 265 15.35 -7.64 22.05
CA ARG A 265 15.76 -6.49 21.24
C ARG A 265 15.22 -6.59 19.83
N LEU A 266 15.45 -7.72 19.14
CA LEU A 266 15.00 -7.95 17.78
C LEU A 266 13.48 -7.93 17.66
N ARG A 267 12.77 -8.55 18.59
CA ARG A 267 11.30 -8.55 18.61
C ARG A 267 10.72 -7.13 18.77
N ASN A 268 11.33 -6.30 19.60
CA ASN A 268 10.94 -4.90 19.74
C ASN A 268 11.19 -4.13 18.43
N ILE A 269 12.32 -4.32 17.78
CA ILE A 269 12.61 -3.71 16.47
C ILE A 269 11.60 -4.18 15.43
N ALA A 270 11.29 -5.48 15.34
CA ALA A 270 10.28 -6.00 14.43
C ALA A 270 8.90 -5.37 14.68
N ARG A 271 8.55 -5.13 15.96
CA ARG A 271 7.31 -4.43 16.31
C ARG A 271 7.32 -2.96 15.91
N ASP A 272 8.44 -2.26 16.11
CA ASP A 272 8.57 -0.85 15.73
C ASP A 272 8.54 -0.67 14.20
N VAL A 273 9.15 -1.60 13.46
CA VAL A 273 9.05 -1.68 12.01
C VAL A 273 7.60 -1.87 11.58
N GLN A 274 6.86 -2.78 12.24
CA GLN A 274 5.46 -3.03 11.95
C GLN A 274 4.57 -1.81 12.23
N ASP A 275 4.85 -1.03 13.28
CA ASP A 275 4.19 0.26 13.52
C ASP A 275 4.44 1.25 12.37
N GLY A 276 5.66 1.29 11.86
CA GLY A 276 6.02 2.07 10.68
C GLY A 276 5.26 1.61 9.44
N VAL A 277 5.17 0.30 9.19
CA VAL A 277 4.38 -0.28 8.10
C VAL A 277 2.92 0.14 8.19
N LEU A 278 2.30 0.06 9.37
CA LEU A 278 0.93 0.50 9.58
C LEU A 278 0.76 1.99 9.26
N ARG A 279 1.63 2.87 9.78
CA ARG A 279 1.57 4.32 9.48
C ARG A 279 1.61 4.58 7.98
N THR A 280 2.49 3.93 7.24
CA THR A 280 2.56 4.09 5.78
C THR A 280 1.30 3.62 5.06
N ARG A 281 0.58 2.62 5.59
CA ARG A 281 -0.71 2.16 5.07
C ARG A 281 -1.86 3.13 5.36
N LEU A 282 -1.77 3.87 6.47
CA LEU A 282 -2.77 4.87 6.87
C LEU A 282 -2.60 6.20 6.12
N ASP A 283 -1.38 6.56 5.73
CA ASP A 283 -1.04 7.86 5.13
C ASP A 283 -1.51 8.01 3.67
N THR A 284 -1.63 6.94 2.92
CA THR A 284 -2.03 7.01 1.50
C THR A 284 -2.74 5.76 1.02
N THR A 285 -3.52 5.94 -0.05
CA THR A 285 -4.19 4.83 -0.72
C THR A 285 -3.19 3.90 -1.41
N ARG A 286 -3.61 2.66 -1.64
CA ARG A 286 -2.82 1.68 -2.40
C ARG A 286 -2.66 2.12 -3.86
N VAL A 287 -1.53 1.77 -4.43
CA VAL A 287 -1.31 1.86 -5.88
C VAL A 287 -2.39 1.07 -6.62
N PRO A 288 -2.95 1.60 -7.73
CA PRO A 288 -3.98 0.91 -8.50
C PRO A 288 -3.55 -0.47 -8.98
N GLU A 289 -4.48 -1.43 -8.98
CA GLU A 289 -4.18 -2.82 -9.30
C GLU A 289 -3.66 -3.04 -10.72
N TRP A 290 -4.11 -2.23 -11.69
CA TRP A 290 -3.62 -2.31 -13.06
C TRP A 290 -2.12 -1.98 -13.17
N PHE A 291 -1.65 -1.02 -12.36
CA PHE A 291 -0.23 -0.65 -12.30
C PHE A 291 0.58 -1.73 -11.58
N TYR A 292 0.06 -2.24 -10.46
CA TYR A 292 0.66 -3.36 -9.75
C TYR A 292 0.90 -4.58 -10.65
N LYS A 293 -0.12 -5.01 -11.42
CA LYS A 293 -0.02 -6.16 -12.33
C LYS A 293 1.05 -6.01 -13.40
N ARG A 294 1.39 -4.77 -13.78
CA ARG A 294 2.38 -4.50 -14.85
C ARG A 294 3.80 -4.87 -14.45
N PHE A 295 4.13 -4.81 -13.15
CA PHE A 295 5.48 -5.01 -12.63
C PHE A 295 5.60 -6.23 -11.70
N ARG A 296 4.50 -6.93 -11.47
CA ARG A 296 4.41 -7.99 -10.49
C ARG A 296 5.44 -9.09 -10.71
N ASP A 297 5.45 -9.67 -11.90
CA ASP A 297 6.23 -10.88 -12.19
C ASP A 297 7.76 -10.64 -12.13
N ASP A 298 8.19 -9.42 -12.45
CA ASP A 298 9.60 -9.03 -12.33
C ASP A 298 9.97 -8.77 -10.86
N ASP A 299 9.11 -8.06 -10.14
CA ASP A 299 9.36 -7.75 -8.73
C ASP A 299 9.26 -9.00 -7.84
N GLU A 300 8.37 -9.98 -8.12
CA GLU A 300 8.28 -11.26 -7.40
C GLU A 300 9.58 -12.05 -7.53
N ARG A 301 10.19 -12.11 -8.70
CA ARG A 301 11.50 -12.78 -8.90
C ARG A 301 12.62 -12.10 -8.12
N ASP A 302 12.78 -10.77 -8.29
CA ASP A 302 13.84 -10.01 -7.65
C ASP A 302 13.82 -10.14 -6.11
N PHE A 303 12.63 -10.07 -5.51
CA PHE A 303 12.49 -10.09 -4.05
C PHE A 303 12.45 -11.51 -3.50
N GLY A 304 11.95 -12.50 -4.24
CA GLY A 304 12.02 -13.92 -3.90
C GLY A 304 13.48 -14.38 -3.78
N ASP A 305 14.33 -14.03 -4.75
CA ASP A 305 15.78 -14.35 -4.73
C ASP A 305 16.47 -13.71 -3.51
N THR A 306 16.09 -12.48 -3.15
CA THR A 306 16.64 -11.78 -1.97
C THR A 306 16.23 -12.48 -0.66
N ALA A 307 14.95 -12.80 -0.50
CA ALA A 307 14.42 -13.49 0.66
C ALA A 307 15.06 -14.88 0.84
N GLU A 308 15.22 -15.63 -0.26
CA GLU A 308 15.90 -16.92 -0.26
C GLU A 308 17.38 -16.80 0.14
N GLY A 309 18.09 -15.77 -0.34
CA GLY A 309 19.46 -15.48 0.06
C GLY A 309 19.59 -15.24 1.56
N HIS A 310 18.66 -14.49 2.18
CA HIS A 310 18.62 -14.31 3.63
C HIS A 310 18.29 -15.60 4.36
N ARG A 311 17.31 -16.36 3.88
CA ARG A 311 16.91 -17.64 4.45
C ARG A 311 18.10 -18.62 4.50
N VAL A 312 18.75 -18.85 3.36
CA VAL A 312 19.88 -19.77 3.25
C VAL A 312 21.02 -19.37 4.21
N ARG A 313 21.35 -18.09 4.28
CA ARG A 313 22.40 -17.59 5.18
C ARG A 313 22.08 -17.80 6.65
N LEU A 314 20.82 -17.61 7.07
CA LEU A 314 20.40 -17.73 8.46
C LEU A 314 20.10 -19.17 8.88
N ALA A 315 19.85 -20.08 7.93
CA ALA A 315 19.61 -21.51 8.14
C ALA A 315 20.91 -22.35 8.19
N GLN A 316 22.03 -21.85 7.71
CA GLN A 316 23.28 -22.62 7.43
C GLN A 316 23.96 -23.34 8.62
N ASN A 317 23.40 -23.28 9.84
CA ASN A 317 23.94 -24.01 10.99
C ASN A 317 22.95 -25.00 11.63
N THR A 318 21.92 -25.42 10.93
CA THR A 318 21.11 -26.56 11.40
C THR A 318 21.87 -27.83 11.03
N PRO A 319 22.40 -28.64 11.98
CA PRO A 319 23.00 -29.92 11.64
C PRO A 319 21.93 -30.77 10.94
N PRO A 320 22.33 -31.61 9.96
CA PRO A 320 21.38 -32.49 9.30
C PRO A 320 20.67 -33.34 10.36
N PRO A 321 19.36 -33.62 10.20
CA PRO A 321 18.62 -34.48 11.12
C PRO A 321 19.34 -35.83 11.18
N THR A 322 19.77 -36.23 12.40
CA THR A 322 20.35 -37.52 12.71
C THR A 322 19.33 -38.64 12.61
#